data_8dbdb65cf8664c6400284f2cb5af20e4
#
_entry.id   8dbdb65cf8664c6400284f2cb5af20e4
#
_cell.length_a   1.000
_cell.length_b   1.000
_cell.length_c   1.000
_cell.angle_alpha   90.00
_cell.angle_beta   90.00
_cell.angle_gamma   90.00
#
_symmetry.space_group_name_H-M   'P 1'
#
loop_
_entity.id
_entity.type
_entity.pdbx_description
1 polymer ?
#
loop_
_entity_poly.entity_id
_entity_poly.type
_entity_poly.pdbx_seq_one_letter_code
_entity_poly.pdbx_strand_id
1 'polypeptide(L)'
;MGKKSSLFDDNIHMLIRGFRYPGDEESAAEFFQILQAAGEDYIPTKLGLGEPLKVPYSIENAKRMWVESGENRSYGGILFKSPLLFGSMDWNNRDGSNIFSITIASKILLSEVAIERFIVLSKELFIWCNGVYGYTNHHSNSIYTPGLDYKTCLGGITWMTLFGKPYVRMFRKEVIESAPCKVEEFADNRFMLLTAEEPIMVNPALLEIQQRVKIHLGEDAFCRPNEVPTFLTMEDLCAGRDRPSTEGYRSPDLSEYLKDTEREKDEGLVAVVNEDGTITTYQVKPRGRALKKAKE
;
A
#
# COMPACT_ATOMS: atom_id res chain seq x y z
N MET A 1 -6.73 28.57 24.18
CA MET A 1 -7.17 27.99 22.90
C MET A 1 -6.41 26.70 22.68
N GLY A 2 -7.04 25.53 22.90
CA GLY A 2 -6.42 24.23 22.65
C GLY A 2 -6.17 24.08 21.14
N LYS A 3 -4.95 23.72 20.76
CA LYS A 3 -4.67 23.24 19.39
C LYS A 3 -5.66 22.14 19.07
N LYS A 4 -6.47 22.28 18.02
CA LYS A 4 -7.22 21.13 17.48
C LYS A 4 -6.18 20.14 17.01
N SER A 5 -6.09 18.98 17.68
CA SER A 5 -5.28 17.86 17.23
C SER A 5 -5.69 17.54 15.79
N SER A 6 -4.77 17.54 14.87
CA SER A 6 -5.05 17.19 13.49
C SER A 6 -5.15 15.65 13.39
N LEU A 7 -5.83 15.14 12.35
CA LEU A 7 -5.86 13.70 12.04
C LEU A 7 -4.44 13.11 11.96
N PHE A 8 -3.43 13.94 11.74
CA PHE A 8 -2.05 13.55 11.54
C PHE A 8 -1.20 13.51 12.83
N ASP A 9 -1.73 13.96 13.98
CA ASP A 9 -0.94 14.03 15.22
C ASP A 9 -0.97 12.68 16.00
N ASP A 10 -2.07 11.90 15.85
CA ASP A 10 -2.28 10.61 16.52
C ASP A 10 -3.17 9.73 15.66
N ASN A 11 -2.55 8.86 14.89
CA ASN A 11 -3.25 8.04 13.92
C ASN A 11 -2.60 6.69 13.69
N ILE A 12 -3.41 5.79 13.14
CA ILE A 12 -3.03 4.47 12.66
C ILE A 12 -3.08 4.49 11.15
N HIS A 13 -2.00 4.04 10.54
CA HIS A 13 -1.90 3.90 9.10
C HIS A 13 -1.88 2.41 8.71
N MET A 14 -2.72 2.03 7.76
CA MET A 14 -2.73 0.73 7.10
C MET A 14 -2.43 0.90 5.62
N LEU A 15 -1.63 -0.02 5.09
CA LEU A 15 -1.35 -0.13 3.67
C LEU A 15 -1.46 -1.60 3.25
N ILE A 16 -2.13 -1.84 2.12
CA ILE A 16 -2.23 -3.16 1.48
C ILE A 16 -1.75 -3.01 0.04
N ARG A 17 -0.95 -3.97 -0.41
CA ARG A 17 -0.53 -4.14 -1.79
C ARG A 17 -1.05 -5.45 -2.34
N GLY A 18 -1.67 -5.40 -3.51
CA GLY A 18 -2.29 -6.57 -4.12
C GLY A 18 -2.23 -6.54 -5.64
N PHE A 19 -2.89 -7.52 -6.24
CA PHE A 19 -2.98 -7.74 -7.69
C PHE A 19 -4.41 -8.11 -8.10
N ARG A 20 -5.36 -7.28 -7.76
CA ARG A 20 -6.71 -7.32 -8.30
C ARG A 20 -6.88 -6.10 -9.20
N TYR A 21 -7.37 -6.29 -10.41
CA TYR A 21 -7.83 -5.18 -11.24
C TYR A 21 -9.22 -4.73 -10.76
N PRO A 22 -9.35 -3.54 -10.16
CA PRO A 22 -10.61 -3.10 -9.58
C PRO A 22 -11.33 -2.05 -10.45
N GLY A 23 -11.07 -1.94 -11.76
CA GLY A 23 -11.44 -0.79 -12.58
C GLY A 23 -12.92 -0.64 -12.95
N ASP A 24 -13.83 -1.47 -12.42
CA ASP A 24 -15.25 -1.48 -12.76
C ASP A 24 -16.17 -1.00 -11.61
N GLU A 25 -17.45 -0.77 -11.92
CA GLU A 25 -18.44 -0.31 -10.95
C GLU A 25 -18.76 -1.34 -9.86
N GLU A 26 -18.66 -2.62 -10.17
CA GLU A 26 -18.91 -3.70 -9.21
C GLU A 26 -17.82 -3.71 -8.15
N SER A 27 -16.57 -3.62 -8.57
CA SER A 27 -15.43 -3.47 -7.67
C SER A 27 -15.56 -2.25 -6.76
N ALA A 28 -16.01 -1.11 -7.29
CA ALA A 28 -16.28 0.07 -6.48
C ALA A 28 -17.37 -0.21 -5.42
N ALA A 29 -18.46 -0.86 -5.82
CA ALA A 29 -19.55 -1.19 -4.91
C ALA A 29 -19.10 -2.12 -3.79
N GLU A 30 -18.39 -3.20 -4.13
CA GLU A 30 -17.83 -4.15 -3.16
C GLU A 30 -16.88 -3.47 -2.17
N PHE A 31 -15.97 -2.64 -2.69
CA PHE A 31 -15.01 -1.91 -1.85
C PHE A 31 -15.69 -1.04 -0.80
N PHE A 32 -16.62 -0.20 -1.22
CA PHE A 32 -17.34 0.67 -0.29
C PHE A 32 -18.31 -0.09 0.62
N GLN A 33 -18.84 -1.24 0.18
CA GLN A 33 -19.63 -2.13 1.03
C GLN A 33 -18.79 -2.73 2.16
N ILE A 34 -17.53 -3.12 1.90
CA ILE A 34 -16.60 -3.59 2.94
C ILE A 34 -16.38 -2.48 3.99
N LEU A 35 -16.14 -1.24 3.56
CA LEU A 35 -15.99 -0.11 4.48
C LEU A 35 -17.26 0.13 5.31
N GLN A 36 -18.44 0.07 4.71
CA GLN A 36 -19.71 0.22 5.40
C GLN A 36 -19.97 -0.88 6.42
N ALA A 37 -19.63 -2.13 6.09
CA ALA A 37 -19.79 -3.28 6.99
C ALA A 37 -18.90 -3.15 8.24
N ALA A 38 -17.77 -2.48 8.14
CA ALA A 38 -16.88 -2.20 9.27
C ALA A 38 -17.47 -1.15 10.25
N GLY A 39 -18.46 -0.37 9.86
CA GLY A 39 -19.19 0.57 10.71
C GLY A 39 -19.10 2.02 10.26
N GLU A 40 -19.88 2.88 10.94
CA GLU A 40 -20.06 4.30 10.55
C GLU A 40 -18.77 5.11 10.49
N ASP A 41 -17.78 4.82 11.36
CA ASP A 41 -16.49 5.50 11.39
C ASP A 41 -15.68 5.32 10.09
N TYR A 42 -15.95 4.25 9.34
CA TYR A 42 -15.25 3.92 8.09
C TYR A 42 -15.99 4.41 6.84
N ILE A 43 -17.21 4.96 6.99
CA ILE A 43 -17.98 5.50 5.87
C ILE A 43 -17.41 6.88 5.48
N PRO A 44 -16.96 7.08 4.23
CA PRO A 44 -16.52 8.39 3.78
C PRO A 44 -17.66 9.43 3.81
N THR A 45 -17.31 10.69 3.95
CA THR A 45 -18.22 11.83 3.74
C THR A 45 -17.91 12.56 2.44
N LYS A 46 -16.69 12.42 1.93
CA LYS A 46 -16.25 13.08 0.69
C LYS A 46 -15.33 12.18 -0.14
N LEU A 47 -15.40 12.39 -1.45
CA LEU A 47 -14.60 11.73 -2.47
C LEU A 47 -13.84 12.77 -3.33
N GLY A 48 -12.75 12.31 -3.99
CA GLY A 48 -11.99 13.10 -4.96
C GLY A 48 -11.04 12.23 -5.77
N LEU A 49 -10.64 12.72 -6.96
CA LEU A 49 -9.52 12.17 -7.74
C LEU A 49 -8.20 12.91 -7.43
N GLY A 50 -8.26 13.87 -6.53
CA GLY A 50 -7.16 14.69 -6.04
C GLY A 50 -7.65 15.60 -4.93
N GLU A 51 -6.72 16.24 -4.20
CA GLU A 51 -7.06 17.20 -3.16
C GLU A 51 -7.31 18.60 -3.71
N PRO A 52 -8.24 19.37 -3.12
CA PRO A 52 -9.13 19.01 -2.01
C PRO A 52 -10.33 18.18 -2.45
N LEU A 53 -10.73 17.18 -1.62
CA LEU A 53 -11.91 16.35 -1.88
C LEU A 53 -13.20 17.18 -1.76
N LYS A 54 -13.97 17.27 -2.84
CA LYS A 54 -15.15 18.14 -2.94
C LYS A 54 -16.46 17.41 -3.12
N VAL A 55 -16.43 16.18 -3.68
CA VAL A 55 -17.64 15.42 -4.03
C VAL A 55 -18.21 14.78 -2.76
N PRO A 56 -19.49 15.01 -2.40
CA PRO A 56 -20.15 14.28 -1.33
C PRO A 56 -20.15 12.78 -1.62
N TYR A 57 -19.94 11.96 -0.58
CA TYR A 57 -20.05 10.52 -0.72
C TYR A 57 -21.51 10.11 -1.01
N SER A 58 -21.70 9.36 -2.06
CA SER A 58 -22.79 8.43 -2.31
C SER A 58 -22.22 7.27 -3.11
N ILE A 59 -22.88 6.14 -3.09
CA ILE A 59 -22.40 4.97 -3.84
C ILE A 59 -22.39 5.24 -5.35
N GLU A 60 -23.33 6.03 -5.87
CA GLU A 60 -23.40 6.44 -7.27
C GLU A 60 -22.19 7.33 -7.65
N ASN A 61 -21.87 8.33 -6.80
CA ASN A 61 -20.71 9.17 -7.00
C ASN A 61 -19.41 8.36 -6.93
N ALA A 62 -19.34 7.41 -5.99
CA ALA A 62 -18.19 6.54 -5.83
C ALA A 62 -17.95 5.69 -7.09
N LYS A 63 -18.97 4.98 -7.58
CA LYS A 63 -18.92 4.17 -8.80
C LYS A 63 -18.51 4.98 -10.02
N ARG A 64 -19.17 6.12 -10.24
CA ARG A 64 -18.86 7.00 -11.37
C ARG A 64 -17.41 7.47 -11.34
N MET A 65 -16.95 8.03 -10.23
CA MET A 65 -15.59 8.55 -10.09
C MET A 65 -14.55 7.45 -10.21
N TRP A 66 -14.87 6.26 -9.70
CA TRP A 66 -14.00 5.09 -9.77
C TRP A 66 -13.70 4.71 -11.22
N VAL A 67 -14.75 4.53 -12.04
CA VAL A 67 -14.62 4.21 -13.47
C VAL A 67 -13.92 5.34 -14.22
N GLU A 68 -14.36 6.60 -14.05
CA GLU A 68 -13.76 7.78 -14.69
C GLU A 68 -12.26 7.91 -14.39
N SER A 69 -11.81 7.50 -13.19
CA SER A 69 -10.40 7.61 -12.81
C SER A 69 -9.49 6.69 -13.61
N GLY A 70 -9.98 5.49 -13.96
CA GLY A 70 -9.21 4.47 -14.70
C GLY A 70 -9.39 4.55 -16.21
N GLU A 71 -10.43 5.30 -16.70
CA GLU A 71 -10.77 5.33 -18.10
C GLU A 71 -9.65 5.98 -18.94
N ASN A 72 -9.18 5.24 -19.96
CA ASN A 72 -8.11 5.68 -20.88
C ASN A 72 -6.78 6.10 -20.22
N ARG A 73 -6.49 5.60 -19.02
CA ARG A 73 -5.27 5.89 -18.26
C ARG A 73 -4.51 4.63 -17.90
N SER A 74 -3.20 4.77 -17.69
CA SER A 74 -2.38 3.67 -17.16
C SER A 74 -2.66 3.37 -15.69
N TYR A 75 -3.20 4.34 -14.96
CA TYR A 75 -3.48 4.27 -13.53
C TYR A 75 -4.87 4.82 -13.27
N GLY A 76 -5.60 4.16 -12.39
CA GLY A 76 -6.81 4.67 -11.76
C GLY A 76 -6.61 4.88 -10.28
N GLY A 77 -7.51 5.63 -9.65
CA GLY A 77 -7.47 5.82 -8.21
C GLY A 77 -8.55 6.75 -7.71
N ILE A 78 -8.89 6.61 -6.44
CA ILE A 78 -9.85 7.45 -5.73
C ILE A 78 -9.33 7.78 -4.34
N LEU A 79 -9.54 9.02 -3.94
CA LEU A 79 -9.34 9.49 -2.57
C LEU A 79 -10.69 9.60 -1.87
N PHE A 80 -10.72 9.25 -0.60
CA PHE A 80 -11.92 9.36 0.22
C PHE A 80 -11.59 9.80 1.64
N LYS A 81 -12.49 10.53 2.30
CA LYS A 81 -12.30 10.98 3.67
C LYS A 81 -13.58 11.14 4.46
N SER A 82 -13.43 11.07 5.79
CA SER A 82 -14.37 11.55 6.81
C SER A 82 -13.59 12.41 7.82
N PRO A 83 -14.23 12.94 8.88
CA PRO A 83 -13.50 13.66 9.94
C PRO A 83 -12.42 12.83 10.65
N LEU A 84 -12.54 11.51 10.66
CA LEU A 84 -11.67 10.59 11.39
C LEU A 84 -10.87 9.66 10.49
N LEU A 85 -11.00 9.79 9.18
CA LEU A 85 -10.45 8.88 8.20
C LEU A 85 -10.02 9.61 6.93
N PHE A 86 -8.87 9.23 6.40
CA PHE A 86 -8.42 9.57 5.05
C PHE A 86 -7.89 8.30 4.38
N GLY A 87 -8.29 8.03 3.15
CA GLY A 87 -7.83 6.85 2.43
C GLY A 87 -7.73 7.06 0.93
N SER A 88 -7.02 6.14 0.30
CA SER A 88 -6.92 6.01 -1.14
C SER A 88 -7.00 4.56 -1.57
N MET A 89 -7.51 4.36 -2.77
CA MET A 89 -7.37 3.13 -3.52
C MET A 89 -6.80 3.49 -4.89
N ASP A 90 -5.64 2.94 -5.21
CA ASP A 90 -4.92 3.21 -6.44
C ASP A 90 -4.63 1.89 -7.15
N TRP A 91 -4.69 1.86 -8.47
CA TRP A 91 -4.40 0.67 -9.26
C TRP A 91 -3.72 0.99 -10.58
N ASN A 92 -2.97 0.03 -11.07
CA ASN A 92 -2.34 0.06 -12.38
C ASN A 92 -3.16 -0.77 -13.36
N ASN A 93 -3.65 -0.14 -14.42
CA ASN A 93 -4.46 -0.79 -15.46
C ASN A 93 -3.66 -1.78 -16.34
N ARG A 94 -2.32 -1.75 -16.26
CA ARG A 94 -1.46 -2.60 -17.10
C ARG A 94 -1.16 -3.94 -16.44
N ASP A 95 -0.82 -3.94 -15.15
CA ASP A 95 -0.38 -5.14 -14.43
C ASP A 95 -1.33 -5.58 -13.30
N GLY A 96 -2.45 -4.87 -13.12
CA GLY A 96 -3.42 -5.15 -12.07
C GLY A 96 -2.91 -4.88 -10.65
N SER A 97 -1.68 -4.38 -10.50
CA SER A 97 -1.18 -4.03 -9.17
C SER A 97 -2.02 -2.93 -8.56
N ASN A 98 -2.31 -3.05 -7.28
CA ASN A 98 -3.11 -2.08 -6.55
C ASN A 98 -2.48 -1.75 -5.20
N ILE A 99 -2.84 -0.58 -4.69
CA ILE A 99 -2.43 -0.09 -3.39
C ILE A 99 -3.67 0.49 -2.71
N PHE A 100 -4.04 -0.11 -1.60
CA PHE A 100 -5.00 0.47 -0.66
C PHE A 100 -4.25 1.09 0.50
N SER A 101 -4.63 2.29 0.87
CA SER A 101 -4.07 3.02 2.01
C SER A 101 -5.19 3.68 2.81
N ILE A 102 -5.13 3.57 4.12
CA ILE A 102 -6.06 4.27 5.02
C ILE A 102 -5.32 4.77 6.25
N THR A 103 -5.62 5.99 6.64
CA THR A 103 -5.19 6.61 7.89
C THR A 103 -6.43 6.91 8.72
N ILE A 104 -6.49 6.38 9.93
CA ILE A 104 -7.59 6.61 10.86
C ILE A 104 -7.07 7.25 12.14
N ALA A 105 -7.90 8.08 12.77
CA ALA A 105 -7.57 8.62 14.10
C ALA A 105 -7.53 7.49 15.13
N SER A 106 -6.49 7.43 15.96
CA SER A 106 -6.28 6.37 16.97
C SER A 106 -7.46 6.21 17.92
N LYS A 107 -8.21 7.28 18.17
CA LYS A 107 -9.42 7.25 18.99
C LYS A 107 -10.55 6.36 18.46
N ILE A 108 -10.51 5.92 17.19
CA ILE A 108 -11.45 4.93 16.65
C ILE A 108 -11.19 3.55 17.26
N LEU A 109 -9.95 3.27 17.71
CA LEU A 109 -9.51 1.96 18.20
C LEU A 109 -9.36 1.91 19.74
N LEU A 110 -10.19 2.64 20.48
CA LEU A 110 -10.13 2.70 21.97
C LEU A 110 -10.79 1.52 22.69
N SER A 111 -11.38 0.58 21.99
CA SER A 111 -12.02 -0.60 22.59
C SER A 111 -11.62 -1.88 21.85
N GLU A 112 -11.61 -2.98 22.57
CA GLU A 112 -11.35 -4.32 22.00
C GLU A 112 -12.27 -4.61 20.80
N VAL A 113 -13.57 -4.27 20.91
CA VAL A 113 -14.55 -4.45 19.82
C VAL A 113 -14.18 -3.62 18.59
N ALA A 114 -13.69 -2.39 18.78
CA ALA A 114 -13.28 -1.53 17.66
C ALA A 114 -11.98 -2.05 17.01
N ILE A 115 -11.04 -2.55 17.82
CA ILE A 115 -9.80 -3.16 17.34
C ILE A 115 -10.11 -4.43 16.53
N GLU A 116 -10.96 -5.31 17.08
CA GLU A 116 -11.37 -6.53 16.39
C GLU A 116 -12.05 -6.24 15.05
N ARG A 117 -12.98 -5.26 15.03
CA ARG A 117 -13.64 -4.79 13.81
C ARG A 117 -12.64 -4.27 12.77
N PHE A 118 -11.63 -3.52 13.20
CA PHE A 118 -10.58 -3.04 12.30
C PHE A 118 -9.70 -4.18 11.77
N ILE A 119 -9.41 -5.20 12.59
CA ILE A 119 -8.69 -6.40 12.16
C ILE A 119 -9.52 -7.16 11.11
N VAL A 120 -10.83 -7.32 11.31
CA VAL A 120 -11.72 -7.94 10.33
C VAL A 120 -11.73 -7.15 9.04
N LEU A 121 -11.92 -5.82 9.10
CA LEU A 121 -11.84 -4.93 7.93
C LEU A 121 -10.52 -5.11 7.16
N SER A 122 -9.42 -5.19 7.87
CA SER A 122 -8.09 -5.33 7.27
C SER A 122 -7.94 -6.66 6.51
N LYS A 123 -8.47 -7.75 7.07
CA LYS A 123 -8.49 -9.07 6.42
C LYS A 123 -9.37 -9.09 5.18
N GLU A 124 -10.57 -8.52 5.25
CA GLU A 124 -11.51 -8.46 4.13
C GLU A 124 -10.95 -7.62 2.97
N LEU A 125 -10.39 -6.45 3.28
CA LEU A 125 -9.72 -5.61 2.27
C LEU A 125 -8.49 -6.31 1.68
N PHE A 126 -7.73 -7.03 2.50
CA PHE A 126 -6.58 -7.81 2.00
C PHE A 126 -7.01 -8.91 1.03
N ILE A 127 -8.09 -9.63 1.35
CA ILE A 127 -8.67 -10.65 0.45
C ILE A 127 -9.18 -9.97 -0.83
N TRP A 128 -9.94 -8.88 -0.68
CA TRP A 128 -10.52 -8.15 -1.79
C TRP A 128 -9.45 -7.58 -2.74
N CYS A 129 -8.36 -7.02 -2.21
CA CYS A 129 -7.22 -6.54 -3.01
C CYS A 129 -6.43 -7.67 -3.70
N ASN A 130 -6.72 -8.95 -3.47
CA ASN A 130 -5.82 -10.08 -3.75
C ASN A 130 -4.42 -9.78 -3.19
N GLY A 131 -4.39 -9.46 -1.89
CA GLY A 131 -3.23 -8.93 -1.19
C GLY A 131 -2.06 -9.89 -1.17
N VAL A 132 -0.88 -9.34 -1.44
CA VAL A 132 0.40 -10.04 -1.31
C VAL A 132 1.14 -9.63 -0.05
N TYR A 133 1.02 -8.35 0.32
CA TYR A 133 1.60 -7.78 1.53
C TYR A 133 0.72 -6.66 2.07
N GLY A 134 0.60 -6.58 3.39
CA GLY A 134 -0.06 -5.49 4.07
C GLY A 134 0.54 -5.24 5.44
N TYR A 135 0.41 -4.02 5.91
CA TYR A 135 0.81 -3.68 7.26
C TYR A 135 -0.07 -2.59 7.86
N THR A 136 -0.13 -2.58 9.18
CA THR A 136 -0.75 -1.52 9.96
C THR A 136 0.19 -1.09 11.07
N ASN A 137 0.35 0.22 11.23
CA ASN A 137 1.26 0.77 12.20
C ASN A 137 0.74 2.08 12.77
N HIS A 138 1.11 2.39 14.01
CA HIS A 138 0.92 3.73 14.56
C HIS A 138 1.86 4.71 13.84
N HIS A 139 1.39 5.92 13.54
CA HIS A 139 2.18 6.89 12.77
C HIS A 139 3.56 7.19 13.39
N SER A 140 3.64 7.28 14.72
CA SER A 140 4.93 7.47 15.42
C SER A 140 5.96 6.39 15.13
N ASN A 141 5.51 5.23 14.63
CA ASN A 141 6.37 4.09 14.30
C ASN A 141 6.85 4.11 12.83
N SER A 142 6.36 5.04 12.01
CA SER A 142 6.67 5.10 10.58
C SER A 142 8.16 5.30 10.28
N ILE A 143 8.90 5.96 11.19
CA ILE A 143 10.35 6.14 11.08
C ILE A 143 11.14 4.82 11.19
N TYR A 144 10.53 3.77 11.75
CA TYR A 144 11.14 2.46 11.92
C TYR A 144 10.73 1.47 10.81
N THR A 145 9.86 1.89 9.91
CA THR A 145 9.41 1.13 8.75
C THR A 145 9.89 1.84 7.48
N PRO A 146 11.11 1.55 7.01
CA PRO A 146 11.63 2.21 5.82
C PRO A 146 10.73 1.99 4.61
N GLY A 147 10.74 2.96 3.72
CA GLY A 147 9.94 2.94 2.49
C GLY A 147 10.11 1.64 1.71
N LEU A 148 8.98 1.03 1.40
CA LEU A 148 8.88 -0.33 0.90
C LEU A 148 8.95 -0.39 -0.61
N ASP A 149 9.91 -1.12 -1.12
CA ASP A 149 9.67 -1.88 -2.34
C ASP A 149 9.34 -3.33 -1.95
N TYR A 150 8.06 -3.61 -1.72
CA TYR A 150 7.55 -4.94 -1.36
C TYR A 150 7.96 -6.07 -2.34
N LYS A 151 8.46 -5.70 -3.52
CA LYS A 151 8.97 -6.64 -4.53
C LYS A 151 10.40 -7.09 -4.23
N THR A 152 11.11 -6.36 -3.36
CA THR A 152 12.54 -6.58 -3.11
C THR A 152 12.87 -6.86 -1.67
N CYS A 153 12.42 -6.04 -0.73
CA CYS A 153 12.62 -6.26 0.70
C CYS A 153 11.49 -5.63 1.52
N LEU A 154 11.24 -6.19 2.69
CA LEU A 154 10.26 -5.68 3.63
C LEU A 154 10.87 -4.58 4.50
N GLY A 155 10.09 -3.54 4.81
CA GLY A 155 10.53 -2.49 5.72
C GLY A 155 10.69 -2.97 7.17
N GLY A 156 9.89 -3.95 7.58
CA GLY A 156 9.93 -4.49 8.95
C GLY A 156 8.65 -5.24 9.29
N ILE A 157 8.58 -5.70 10.53
CA ILE A 157 7.37 -6.21 11.15
C ILE A 157 6.74 -5.05 11.92
N THR A 158 5.42 -4.94 11.84
CA THR A 158 4.65 -3.86 12.45
C THR A 158 3.65 -4.41 13.47
N TRP A 159 2.80 -3.55 14.05
CA TRP A 159 1.73 -4.01 14.93
C TRP A 159 0.93 -5.16 14.30
N MET A 160 0.43 -4.96 13.08
CA MET A 160 -0.23 -5.99 12.29
C MET A 160 0.46 -6.09 10.93
N THR A 161 0.91 -7.29 10.56
CA THR A 161 1.52 -7.59 9.28
C THR A 161 0.73 -8.69 8.60
N LEU A 162 0.38 -8.48 7.32
CA LEU A 162 -0.40 -9.41 6.51
C LEU A 162 0.48 -9.99 5.40
N PHE A 163 0.52 -11.31 5.30
CA PHE A 163 1.24 -12.02 4.25
C PHE A 163 0.27 -12.78 3.36
N GLY A 164 0.36 -12.54 2.05
CA GLY A 164 -0.32 -13.33 1.02
C GLY A 164 0.53 -14.50 0.54
N LYS A 165 -0.04 -15.27 -0.38
CA LYS A 165 0.55 -16.53 -0.92
C LYS A 165 2.04 -16.43 -1.31
N PRO A 166 2.53 -15.37 -2.00
CA PRO A 166 3.94 -15.27 -2.35
C PRO A 166 4.88 -15.23 -1.14
N TYR A 167 4.50 -14.47 -0.10
CA TYR A 167 5.29 -14.40 1.13
C TYR A 167 5.19 -15.68 1.96
N VAL A 168 4.02 -16.33 1.97
CA VAL A 168 3.86 -17.63 2.63
C VAL A 168 4.74 -18.69 1.98
N ARG A 169 4.85 -18.69 0.65
CA ARG A 169 5.81 -19.56 -0.06
C ARG A 169 7.26 -19.24 0.28
N MET A 170 7.60 -17.94 0.31
CA MET A 170 8.96 -17.47 0.60
C MET A 170 9.42 -17.84 2.01
N PHE A 171 8.60 -17.56 3.03
CA PHE A 171 8.94 -17.83 4.43
C PHE A 171 8.69 -19.28 4.83
N ARG A 172 7.80 -20.00 4.14
CA ARG A 172 7.18 -21.29 4.46
C ARG A 172 6.15 -21.17 5.59
N LYS A 173 5.05 -21.89 5.40
CA LYS A 173 3.90 -21.85 6.33
C LYS A 173 4.30 -22.16 7.78
N GLU A 174 5.08 -23.22 7.97
CA GLU A 174 5.50 -23.71 9.28
C GLU A 174 6.37 -22.67 10.03
N VAL A 175 7.16 -21.91 9.28
CA VAL A 175 7.98 -20.83 9.87
C VAL A 175 7.10 -19.66 10.29
N ILE A 176 6.10 -19.30 9.50
CA ILE A 176 5.15 -18.24 9.87
C ILE A 176 4.34 -18.66 11.11
N GLU A 177 3.80 -19.88 11.12
CA GLU A 177 2.99 -20.40 12.23
C GLU A 177 3.74 -20.46 13.57
N SER A 178 5.06 -20.66 13.53
CA SER A 178 5.93 -20.70 14.72
C SER A 178 6.53 -19.36 15.11
N ALA A 179 6.13 -18.25 14.46
CA ALA A 179 6.65 -16.93 14.78
C ALA A 179 6.34 -16.51 16.23
N PRO A 180 7.27 -15.82 16.94
CA PRO A 180 7.12 -15.47 18.34
C PRO A 180 6.16 -14.27 18.54
N CYS A 181 4.94 -14.35 17.98
CA CYS A 181 3.85 -13.39 18.12
C CYS A 181 2.52 -14.12 17.92
N LYS A 182 1.39 -13.41 18.02
CA LYS A 182 0.09 -13.99 17.65
C LYS A 182 0.01 -14.16 16.14
N VAL A 183 -0.25 -15.37 15.68
CA VAL A 183 -0.36 -15.73 14.26
C VAL A 183 -1.75 -16.30 13.99
N GLU A 184 -2.35 -15.92 12.88
CA GLU A 184 -3.63 -16.44 12.41
C GLU A 184 -3.59 -16.66 10.90
N GLU A 185 -3.94 -17.87 10.44
CA GLU A 185 -4.33 -18.10 9.05
C GLU A 185 -5.81 -17.71 8.89
N PHE A 186 -6.09 -16.62 8.18
CA PHE A 186 -7.45 -16.08 8.04
C PHE A 186 -8.11 -16.39 6.68
N ALA A 187 -7.33 -16.87 5.72
CA ALA A 187 -7.81 -17.41 4.45
C ALA A 187 -6.74 -18.33 3.87
N ASP A 188 -7.06 -19.06 2.80
CA ASP A 188 -6.15 -20.02 2.15
C ASP A 188 -4.77 -19.40 1.86
N ASN A 189 -3.76 -19.84 2.59
CA ASN A 189 -2.39 -19.35 2.54
C ASN A 189 -2.28 -17.82 2.68
N ARG A 190 -3.08 -17.23 3.59
CA ARG A 190 -2.96 -15.82 3.99
C ARG A 190 -2.86 -15.74 5.51
N PHE A 191 -1.84 -15.07 5.99
CA PHE A 191 -1.51 -15.01 7.40
C PHE A 191 -1.50 -13.59 7.92
N MET A 192 -1.96 -13.43 9.15
CA MET A 192 -1.84 -12.23 9.94
C MET A 192 -0.91 -12.49 11.11
N LEU A 193 0.03 -11.58 11.32
CA LEU A 193 0.90 -11.52 12.49
C LEU A 193 0.53 -10.28 13.30
N LEU A 194 0.28 -10.45 14.60
CA LEU A 194 0.04 -9.37 15.56
C LEU A 194 1.13 -9.39 16.63
N THR A 195 1.86 -8.27 16.76
CA THR A 195 2.97 -8.12 17.72
C THR A 195 2.53 -7.51 19.04
N ALA A 196 1.29 -7.02 19.14
CA ALA A 196 0.64 -6.56 20.36
C ALA A 196 -0.88 -6.70 20.22
N GLU A 197 -1.61 -6.65 21.33
CA GLU A 197 -3.08 -6.69 21.35
C GLU A 197 -3.68 -5.41 20.77
N GLU A 198 -3.03 -4.27 21.01
CA GLU A 198 -3.47 -2.95 20.59
C GLU A 198 -2.43 -2.28 19.66
N PRO A 199 -2.86 -1.36 18.76
CA PRO A 199 -1.97 -0.55 17.95
C PRO A 199 -1.34 0.57 18.79
N ILE A 200 -0.38 0.23 19.61
CA ILE A 200 0.29 1.15 20.52
C ILE A 200 1.42 1.92 19.86
N MET A 201 1.74 3.08 20.43
CA MET A 201 2.96 3.80 20.10
C MET A 201 4.18 2.92 20.34
N VAL A 202 5.22 3.14 19.52
CA VAL A 202 6.47 2.40 19.66
C VAL A 202 7.04 2.54 21.08
N ASN A 203 7.41 1.40 21.63
CA ASN A 203 8.16 1.30 22.89
C ASN A 203 9.20 0.19 22.77
N PRO A 204 10.18 0.11 23.67
CA PRO A 204 11.26 -0.87 23.58
C PRO A 204 10.77 -2.33 23.53
N ALA A 205 9.72 -2.66 24.30
CA ALA A 205 9.17 -4.03 24.33
C ALA A 205 8.54 -4.43 22.99
N LEU A 206 7.79 -3.50 22.35
CA LEU A 206 7.22 -3.74 21.03
C LEU A 206 8.31 -3.94 19.99
N LEU A 207 9.35 -3.08 19.98
CA LEU A 207 10.49 -3.20 19.07
C LEU A 207 11.22 -4.53 19.25
N GLU A 208 11.37 -5.00 20.48
CA GLU A 208 12.01 -6.29 20.77
C GLU A 208 11.20 -7.46 20.17
N ILE A 209 9.87 -7.45 20.33
CA ILE A 209 9.00 -8.46 19.71
C ILE A 209 9.12 -8.42 18.20
N GLN A 210 9.02 -7.25 17.59
CA GLN A 210 9.15 -7.07 16.14
C GLN A 210 10.51 -7.55 15.63
N GLN A 211 11.60 -7.28 16.35
CA GLN A 211 12.93 -7.74 15.97
C GLN A 211 13.06 -9.26 16.09
N ARG A 212 12.50 -9.88 17.14
CA ARG A 212 12.49 -11.35 17.27
C ARG A 212 11.73 -12.02 16.13
N VAL A 213 10.60 -11.46 15.72
CA VAL A 213 9.83 -11.96 14.55
C VAL A 213 10.65 -11.82 13.27
N LYS A 214 11.34 -10.69 13.06
CA LYS A 214 12.24 -10.51 11.90
C LYS A 214 13.33 -11.57 11.85
N ILE A 215 14.03 -11.78 12.96
CA ILE A 215 15.11 -12.79 13.07
C ILE A 215 14.55 -14.18 12.76
N HIS A 216 13.38 -14.51 13.31
CA HIS A 216 12.72 -15.79 13.10
C HIS A 216 12.34 -16.06 11.64
N LEU A 217 11.85 -15.04 10.93
CA LEU A 217 11.49 -15.13 9.51
C LEU A 217 12.72 -15.08 8.57
N GLY A 218 13.85 -14.59 9.07
CA GLY A 218 15.09 -14.39 8.34
C GLY A 218 15.32 -12.92 7.97
N GLU A 219 16.38 -12.33 8.51
CA GLU A 219 16.71 -10.91 8.35
C GLU A 219 17.02 -10.53 6.90
N ASP A 220 17.38 -11.49 6.05
CA ASP A 220 17.63 -11.33 4.62
C ASP A 220 16.41 -10.91 3.80
N ALA A 221 15.21 -11.04 4.36
CA ALA A 221 13.97 -10.56 3.73
C ALA A 221 13.64 -9.10 4.06
N PHE A 222 14.39 -8.45 4.95
CA PHE A 222 14.09 -7.12 5.46
C PHE A 222 15.19 -6.12 5.10
N CYS A 223 14.76 -4.91 4.70
CA CYS A 223 15.68 -3.83 4.39
C CYS A 223 16.54 -3.48 5.62
N ARG A 224 17.82 -3.29 5.41
CA ARG A 224 18.72 -2.81 6.46
C ARG A 224 18.53 -1.30 6.66
N PRO A 225 18.58 -0.80 7.90
CA PRO A 225 18.29 0.61 8.21
C PRO A 225 19.12 1.62 7.40
N ASN A 226 20.35 1.27 7.05
CA ASN A 226 21.27 2.13 6.29
C ASN A 226 21.23 1.91 4.78
N GLU A 227 20.47 0.93 4.30
CA GLU A 227 20.36 0.54 2.89
C GLU A 227 18.94 0.82 2.35
N VAL A 228 18.17 1.61 3.10
CA VAL A 228 16.85 2.07 2.63
C VAL A 228 17.07 2.78 1.30
N PRO A 229 16.43 2.32 0.20
CA PRO A 229 16.44 3.07 -1.02
C PRO A 229 15.85 4.45 -0.71
N THR A 230 16.68 5.46 -0.59
CA THR A 230 16.21 6.84 -0.65
C THR A 230 15.39 6.94 -1.93
N PHE A 231 14.19 7.49 -1.84
CA PHE A 231 13.39 7.78 -3.02
C PHE A 231 14.34 8.46 -4.01
N LEU A 232 14.50 7.86 -5.20
CA LEU A 232 15.27 8.49 -6.25
C LEU A 232 14.68 9.88 -6.44
N THR A 233 15.48 10.89 -6.23
CA THR A 233 15.09 12.28 -6.52
C THR A 233 14.87 12.39 -8.04
N MET A 234 14.13 13.39 -8.49
CA MET A 234 14.03 13.67 -9.94
C MET A 234 15.42 13.83 -10.56
N GLU A 235 16.38 14.35 -9.80
CA GLU A 235 17.78 14.50 -10.21
C GLU A 235 18.48 13.14 -10.41
N ASP A 236 18.21 12.17 -9.51
CA ASP A 236 18.71 10.80 -9.65
C ASP A 236 18.11 10.09 -10.88
N LEU A 237 16.81 10.29 -11.13
CA LEU A 237 16.11 9.75 -12.31
C LEU A 237 16.65 10.36 -13.60
N CYS A 238 16.89 11.68 -13.62
CA CYS A 238 17.46 12.38 -14.77
C CYS A 238 18.93 12.02 -15.00
N ALA A 239 19.68 11.75 -13.93
CA ALA A 239 21.07 11.31 -14.00
C ALA A 239 21.22 9.84 -14.41
N GLY A 240 20.11 9.10 -14.62
CA GLY A 240 20.13 7.69 -14.98
C GLY A 240 20.73 6.80 -13.89
N ARG A 241 20.68 7.23 -12.63
CA ARG A 241 21.16 6.42 -11.51
C ARG A 241 20.25 5.21 -11.37
N ASP A 242 20.84 4.04 -11.39
CA ASP A 242 20.15 2.79 -11.12
C ASP A 242 19.61 2.81 -9.68
N ARG A 243 18.46 2.17 -9.48
CA ARG A 243 17.98 1.91 -8.11
C ARG A 243 19.09 1.21 -7.34
N PRO A 244 19.23 1.47 -6.03
CA PRO A 244 20.17 0.75 -5.18
C PRO A 244 20.04 -0.75 -5.43
N SER A 245 21.17 -1.44 -5.50
CA SER A 245 21.18 -2.88 -5.74
C SER A 245 20.28 -3.58 -4.72
N THR A 246 19.37 -4.40 -5.22
CA THR A 246 18.53 -5.28 -4.39
C THR A 246 19.19 -6.63 -4.20
N GLU A 247 20.47 -6.77 -4.61
CA GLU A 247 21.23 -7.99 -4.44
C GLU A 247 21.40 -8.31 -2.95
N GLY A 248 21.16 -9.55 -2.61
CA GLY A 248 21.29 -10.06 -1.26
C GLY A 248 20.01 -10.06 -0.41
N TYR A 249 18.89 -9.55 -0.94
CA TYR A 249 17.59 -9.69 -0.27
C TYR A 249 16.80 -10.88 -0.82
N ARG A 250 16.16 -11.60 0.09
CA ARG A 250 15.20 -12.64 -0.27
C ARG A 250 13.86 -12.01 -0.60
N SER A 251 13.42 -12.16 -1.84
CA SER A 251 12.20 -11.56 -2.39
C SER A 251 11.14 -12.60 -2.71
N PRO A 252 9.86 -12.26 -2.64
CA PRO A 252 8.78 -13.15 -3.03
C PRO A 252 8.76 -13.36 -4.55
N ASP A 253 8.41 -14.57 -4.99
CA ASP A 253 8.10 -14.82 -6.39
C ASP A 253 6.71 -14.29 -6.73
N LEU A 254 6.66 -13.24 -7.53
CA LEU A 254 5.44 -12.59 -8.00
C LEU A 254 5.06 -12.98 -9.44
N SER A 255 5.75 -13.95 -10.04
CA SER A 255 5.56 -14.33 -11.45
C SER A 255 4.12 -14.69 -11.80
N GLU A 256 3.37 -15.33 -10.89
CA GLU A 256 1.95 -15.65 -11.08
C GLU A 256 1.07 -14.43 -11.25
N TYR A 257 1.44 -13.31 -10.64
CA TYR A 257 0.69 -12.05 -10.63
C TYR A 257 1.10 -11.13 -11.77
N LEU A 258 2.29 -11.33 -12.33
CA LEU A 258 2.89 -10.47 -13.36
C LEU A 258 2.81 -11.07 -14.76
N LYS A 259 2.21 -12.25 -14.93
CA LYS A 259 2.12 -12.94 -16.23
C LYS A 259 1.43 -12.16 -17.34
N ASP A 260 0.54 -11.26 -17.00
CA ASP A 260 -0.19 -10.44 -17.98
C ASP A 260 0.54 -9.15 -18.39
N THR A 261 1.70 -8.85 -17.79
CA THR A 261 2.46 -7.63 -18.09
C THR A 261 3.30 -7.73 -19.37
N GLU A 262 3.36 -8.89 -20.00
CA GLU A 262 3.98 -9.03 -21.34
C GLU A 262 3.09 -8.54 -22.49
N ARG A 263 1.85 -8.09 -22.17
CA ARG A 263 1.05 -7.37 -23.16
C ARG A 263 1.66 -6.01 -23.43
N GLU A 264 2.35 -5.96 -24.56
CA GLU A 264 2.88 -4.79 -25.24
C GLU A 264 3.87 -3.95 -24.43
N LYS A 265 5.13 -4.09 -24.77
CA LYS A 265 6.18 -3.10 -24.53
C LYS A 265 5.80 -1.80 -25.24
N ASP A 266 4.73 -1.16 -24.77
CA ASP A 266 4.40 0.16 -25.22
C ASP A 266 5.55 1.09 -24.84
N GLU A 267 6.16 1.65 -25.85
CA GLU A 267 7.13 2.71 -25.73
C GLU A 267 6.46 3.85 -24.96
N GLY A 268 6.76 3.98 -23.67
CA GLY A 268 6.14 4.98 -22.82
C GLY A 268 6.45 6.39 -23.34
N LEU A 269 5.44 7.22 -23.52
CA LEU A 269 5.59 8.65 -23.80
C LEU A 269 5.65 9.41 -22.48
N VAL A 270 6.73 10.14 -22.24
CA VAL A 270 6.86 11.08 -21.11
C VAL A 270 6.73 12.49 -21.65
N ALA A 271 5.73 13.21 -21.17
CA ALA A 271 5.56 14.64 -21.47
C ALA A 271 6.31 15.46 -20.41
N VAL A 272 7.22 16.30 -20.85
CA VAL A 272 7.95 17.22 -19.99
C VAL A 272 7.48 18.64 -20.32
N VAL A 273 7.04 19.37 -19.29
CA VAL A 273 6.74 20.80 -19.41
C VAL A 273 8.06 21.56 -19.29
N ASN A 274 8.45 22.26 -20.33
CA ASN A 274 9.65 23.09 -20.34
C ASN A 274 9.45 24.38 -19.52
N GLU A 275 10.52 25.09 -19.21
CA GLU A 275 10.48 26.34 -18.45
C GLU A 275 9.68 27.46 -19.17
N ASP A 276 9.54 27.39 -20.49
CA ASP A 276 8.73 28.30 -21.32
C ASP A 276 7.24 27.90 -21.42
N GLY A 277 6.82 26.85 -20.70
CA GLY A 277 5.46 26.33 -20.70
C GLY A 277 5.12 25.42 -21.90
N THR A 278 6.06 25.17 -22.80
CA THR A 278 5.85 24.21 -23.89
C THR A 278 5.95 22.77 -23.39
N ILE A 279 5.19 21.86 -24.03
CA ILE A 279 5.22 20.42 -23.69
C ILE A 279 6.06 19.69 -24.75
N THR A 280 7.13 19.06 -24.29
CA THR A 280 7.92 18.16 -25.13
C THR A 280 7.65 16.72 -24.76
N THR A 281 7.26 15.89 -25.72
CA THR A 281 7.00 14.48 -25.51
C THR A 281 8.22 13.66 -25.89
N TYR A 282 8.67 12.79 -25.00
CA TYR A 282 9.81 11.90 -25.20
C TYR A 282 9.35 10.45 -25.21
N GLN A 283 9.87 9.67 -26.15
CA GLN A 283 9.66 8.22 -26.17
C GLN A 283 10.71 7.54 -25.29
N VAL A 284 10.26 6.88 -24.21
CA VAL A 284 11.14 6.18 -23.26
C VAL A 284 11.19 4.70 -23.64
N LYS A 285 12.37 4.20 -24.02
CA LYS A 285 12.56 2.76 -24.19
C LYS A 285 12.63 2.04 -22.85
N PRO A 286 12.12 0.78 -22.73
CA PRO A 286 11.98 0.04 -21.47
C PRO A 286 13.27 -0.27 -20.71
N ARG A 287 14.42 0.18 -21.14
CA ARG A 287 15.70 0.01 -20.46
C ARG A 287 16.47 1.32 -20.45
N GLY A 288 16.06 2.29 -19.67
CA GLY A 288 16.91 3.37 -19.13
C GLY A 288 17.99 4.01 -20.03
N ARG A 289 17.93 3.90 -21.37
CA ARG A 289 18.94 4.45 -22.25
C ARG A 289 18.30 5.39 -23.26
N ALA A 290 18.71 6.66 -23.11
CA ALA A 290 18.52 7.79 -24.02
C ALA A 290 17.08 8.16 -24.37
N LEU A 291 16.62 9.26 -23.80
CA LEU A 291 15.48 10.02 -24.30
C LEU A 291 15.75 10.44 -25.76
N LYS A 292 14.94 9.98 -26.70
CA LYS A 292 14.93 10.53 -28.06
C LYS A 292 13.69 11.39 -28.23
N LYS A 293 13.89 12.59 -28.79
CA LYS A 293 12.78 13.49 -29.14
C LYS A 293 11.87 12.77 -30.14
N ALA A 294 10.58 12.67 -29.82
CA ALA A 294 9.61 12.14 -30.76
C ALA A 294 9.59 13.07 -32.00
N LYS A 295 9.61 12.52 -33.20
CA LYS A 295 9.39 13.30 -34.41
C LYS A 295 7.91 13.65 -34.48
N GLU A 296 7.64 14.95 -34.72
CA GLU A 296 6.31 15.43 -35.05
C GLU A 296 5.76 14.73 -36.29
#